data_bc0305cc2baad92efbef18a48fcad56f
#
_entry.id   bc0305cc2baad92efbef18a48fcad56f
#
_cell.length_a   1.000
_cell.length_b   1.000
_cell.length_c   1.000
_cell.angle_alpha   90.00
_cell.angle_beta   90.00
_cell.angle_gamma   90.00
#
_symmetry.space_group_name_H-M   'P 1'
#
loop_
_entity.id
_entity.type
_entity.pdbx_description
1 polymer ?
#
loop_
_entity_poly.entity_id
_entity_poly.type
_entity_poly.pdbx_seq_one_letter_code
_entity_poly.pdbx_strand_id
1 'polypeptide(L)'
;GGNRKQKQLQDIFLSRVAEAEVQVTMFLVNGVMLQGRIAAYDLFCMLLERDGAVQLAYKHAVSTIQPASPVDLSVDDDDGDEDDGDDD
;
A
#
# COMPACT_ATOMS: atom_id res chain seq x y z
N GLY A 1 -1.56 -3.66 24.87
CA GLY A 1 -1.48 -3.96 24.51
C GLY A 1 -1.09 -4.67 23.82
N GLY A 2 -0.97 -5.10 23.83
CA GLY A 2 -0.43 -5.78 23.22
C GLY A 2 -0.83 -6.22 22.07
N ASN A 3 -1.43 -6.40 21.93
CA ASN A 3 -1.73 -6.77 20.88
C ASN A 3 -1.88 -5.81 20.02
N ARG A 4 -1.31 -4.95 20.13
CA ARG A 4 -1.33 -4.15 19.25
C ARG A 4 -0.99 -4.67 18.13
N LYS A 5 -1.49 -4.61 17.25
CA LYS A 5 -1.23 -5.16 16.20
C LYS A 5 -0.20 -4.59 15.54
N GLN A 6 0.70 -5.27 15.07
CA GLN A 6 1.67 -4.80 14.22
C GLN A 6 1.13 -4.59 12.89
N LYS A 7 1.38 -3.46 12.28
CA LYS A 7 1.00 -3.23 10.91
C LYS A 7 1.91 -3.99 10.01
N GLN A 8 1.36 -4.63 9.03
CA GLN A 8 2.17 -5.33 8.05
C GLN A 8 2.73 -4.35 7.05
N LEU A 9 3.91 -4.67 6.51
CA LEU A 9 4.55 -3.83 5.51
C LEU A 9 3.63 -3.53 4.35
N GLN A 10 2.86 -4.52 3.93
CA GLN A 10 1.95 -4.34 2.83
C GLN A 10 0.95 -3.22 3.11
N ASP A 11 0.39 -3.21 4.30
CA ASP A 11 -0.59 -2.19 4.64
C ASP A 11 0.04 -0.82 4.76
N ILE A 12 1.23 -0.74 5.33
CA ILE A 12 1.93 0.53 5.45
C ILE A 12 2.24 1.06 4.06
N PHE A 13 2.79 0.23 3.21
CA PHE A 13 3.16 0.63 1.86
C PHE A 13 1.95 1.12 1.09
N LEU A 14 0.88 0.34 1.08
CA LEU A 14 -0.30 0.69 0.30
C LEU A 14 -0.96 1.96 0.80
N SER A 15 -1.03 2.14 2.11
CA SER A 15 -1.65 3.34 2.65
C SER A 15 -0.85 4.58 2.29
N ARG A 16 0.48 4.49 2.37
CA ARG A 16 1.31 5.64 2.06
C ARG A 16 1.25 5.99 0.58
N VAL A 17 1.30 4.98 -0.27
CA VAL A 17 1.24 5.19 -1.71
C VAL A 17 -0.12 5.77 -2.11
N ALA A 18 -1.18 5.24 -1.53
CA ALA A 18 -2.52 5.73 -1.85
C ALA A 18 -2.71 7.17 -1.37
N GLU A 19 -2.25 7.48 -0.17
CA GLU A 19 -2.37 8.83 0.36
C GLU A 19 -1.57 9.84 -0.44
N ALA A 20 -0.40 9.43 -0.89
CA ALA A 20 0.46 10.32 -1.67
C ALA A 20 -0.02 10.50 -3.09
N GLU A 21 -0.92 9.64 -3.56
CA GLU A 21 -1.49 9.71 -4.90
C GLU A 21 -0.43 9.70 -5.99
N VAL A 22 0.66 8.97 -5.74
CA VAL A 22 1.73 8.89 -6.73
C VAL A 22 1.42 7.81 -7.73
N GLN A 23 1.96 7.97 -8.93
CA GLN A 23 1.88 6.94 -9.94
C GLN A 23 2.73 5.76 -9.53
N VAL A 24 2.24 4.57 -9.82
CA VAL A 24 3.01 3.35 -9.57
C VAL A 24 3.06 2.51 -10.82
N THR A 25 4.07 1.69 -10.94
CA THR A 25 4.12 0.61 -11.91
C THR A 25 3.91 -0.68 -11.15
N MET A 26 2.91 -1.43 -11.57
CA MET A 26 2.55 -2.68 -10.91
C MET A 26 2.92 -3.82 -11.84
N PHE A 27 3.78 -4.70 -11.37
CA PHE A 27 4.22 -5.85 -12.15
C PHE A 27 3.43 -7.07 -11.70
N LEU A 28 2.78 -7.73 -12.63
CA LEU A 28 2.00 -8.92 -12.34
C LEU A 28 2.86 -10.16 -12.47
N VAL A 29 2.42 -11.22 -11.83
CA VAL A 29 3.19 -12.48 -11.84
C VAL A 29 3.31 -13.07 -13.22
N ASN A 30 2.42 -12.71 -14.15
CA ASN A 30 2.51 -13.19 -15.53
C ASN A 30 3.35 -12.29 -16.42
N GLY A 31 4.00 -11.27 -15.84
CA GLY A 31 4.87 -10.37 -16.60
C GLY A 31 4.19 -9.13 -17.14
N VAL A 32 2.89 -9.03 -17.01
CA VAL A 32 2.18 -7.83 -17.46
C VAL A 32 2.50 -6.67 -16.53
N MET A 33 2.60 -5.48 -17.09
CA MET A 33 2.90 -4.28 -16.33
C MET A 33 1.74 -3.32 -16.46
N LEU A 34 1.27 -2.82 -15.32
CA LEU A 34 0.20 -1.84 -15.27
C LEU A 34 0.72 -0.57 -14.62
N GLN A 35 0.19 0.56 -15.03
CA GLN A 35 0.59 1.84 -14.45
C GLN A 35 -0.64 2.63 -14.05
N GLY A 36 -0.51 3.41 -13.00
CA GLY A 36 -1.58 4.25 -12.52
C GLY A 36 -1.34 4.59 -11.07
N ARG A 37 -2.37 5.11 -10.41
CA ARG A 37 -2.27 5.35 -8.98
C ARG A 37 -3.25 4.44 -8.26
N ILE A 38 -2.92 4.09 -7.04
CA ILE A 38 -3.78 3.23 -6.25
C ILE A 38 -4.88 4.08 -5.66
N ALA A 39 -6.08 3.92 -6.17
CA ALA A 39 -7.22 4.72 -5.75
C ALA A 39 -7.88 4.15 -4.50
N ALA A 40 -7.82 2.84 -4.34
CA ALA A 40 -8.40 2.16 -3.18
C ALA A 40 -7.81 0.76 -3.11
N TYR A 41 -7.94 0.14 -1.97
CA TYR A 41 -7.48 -1.23 -1.81
C TYR A 41 -8.17 -1.85 -0.61
N ASP A 42 -8.22 -3.16 -0.61
CA ASP A 42 -8.71 -3.89 0.55
C ASP A 42 -7.83 -5.09 0.77
N LEU A 43 -8.35 -6.07 1.48
CA LEU A 43 -7.55 -7.23 1.86
C LEU A 43 -7.09 -8.04 0.65
N PHE A 44 -7.87 -8.06 -0.42
CA PHE A 44 -7.58 -8.95 -1.55
C PHE A 44 -7.29 -8.23 -2.85
N CYS A 45 -7.70 -6.99 -2.99
CA CYS A 45 -7.68 -6.30 -4.28
C CYS A 45 -7.19 -4.88 -4.16
N MET A 46 -6.81 -4.32 -5.31
CA MET A 46 -6.46 -2.92 -5.42
C MET A 46 -7.12 -2.34 -6.65
N LEU A 47 -7.56 -1.09 -6.55
CA LEU A 47 -8.07 -0.36 -7.70
C LEU A 47 -6.96 0.54 -8.21
N LEU A 48 -6.63 0.38 -9.48
CA LEU A 48 -5.60 1.16 -10.12
C LEU A 48 -6.27 2.09 -11.12
N GLU A 49 -6.03 3.38 -10.98
CA GLU A 49 -6.65 4.37 -11.83
C GLU A 49 -5.61 5.05 -12.68
N ARG A 50 -5.93 5.21 -13.97
CA ARG A 50 -5.08 5.94 -14.88
C ARG A 50 -5.95 6.63 -15.90
N ASP A 51 -5.82 7.96 -16.00
CA ASP A 51 -6.53 8.75 -16.99
C ASP A 51 -8.02 8.48 -17.01
N GLY A 52 -8.60 8.32 -15.82
CA GLY A 52 -10.04 8.09 -15.70
C GLY A 52 -10.46 6.64 -15.83
N ALA A 53 -9.57 5.77 -16.27
CA ALA A 53 -9.88 4.34 -16.36
C ALA A 53 -9.48 3.66 -15.05
N VAL A 54 -10.29 2.71 -14.62
CA VAL A 54 -10.05 1.99 -13.36
C VAL A 54 -9.93 0.51 -13.66
N GLN A 55 -8.91 -0.10 -13.09
CA GLN A 55 -8.70 -1.54 -13.21
C GLN A 55 -8.64 -2.13 -11.81
N LEU A 56 -9.22 -3.31 -11.65
CA LEU A 56 -9.14 -4.05 -10.41
C LEU A 56 -8.03 -5.07 -10.53
N ALA A 57 -7.06 -4.99 -9.64
CA ALA A 57 -5.95 -5.93 -9.62
C ALA A 57 -6.04 -6.76 -8.35
N TYR A 58 -5.91 -8.07 -8.47
CA TYR A 58 -5.92 -8.95 -7.32
C TYR A 58 -4.52 -9.02 -6.74
N LYS A 59 -4.40 -8.88 -5.43
CA LYS A 59 -3.10 -8.84 -4.79
C LYS A 59 -2.28 -10.08 -5.08
N HIS A 60 -2.94 -11.24 -5.15
CA HIS A 60 -2.19 -12.49 -5.39
C HIS A 60 -1.58 -12.55 -6.80
N ALA A 61 -2.04 -11.70 -7.71
CA ALA A 61 -1.49 -11.67 -9.06
C ALA A 61 -0.38 -10.63 -9.21
N VAL A 62 -0.10 -9.88 -8.16
CA VAL A 62 0.89 -8.79 -8.23
C VAL A 62 2.18 -9.27 -7.59
N SER A 63 3.29 -9.11 -8.30
CA SER A 63 4.59 -9.46 -7.74
C SER A 63 5.30 -8.26 -7.14
N THR A 64 5.17 -7.09 -7.75
CA THR A 64 5.93 -5.90 -7.33
C THR A 64 5.14 -4.65 -7.65
N ILE A 65 5.24 -3.66 -6.78
CA ILE A 65 4.68 -2.34 -7.03
C ILE A 65 5.81 -1.35 -6.82
N GLN A 66 6.05 -0.52 -7.83
CA GLN A 66 7.13 0.44 -7.78
C GLN A 66 6.58 1.85 -7.94
N PRO A 67 6.62 2.67 -6.89
CA PRO A 67 6.17 4.07 -7.02
C PRO A 67 7.12 4.85 -7.90
N ALA A 68 6.57 5.78 -8.66
CA ALA A 68 7.37 6.62 -9.54
C ALA A 68 8.08 7.73 -8.79
N SER A 69 7.62 8.04 -7.58
CA SER A 69 8.21 9.09 -6.76
C SER A 69 8.47 8.53 -5.38
N PRO A 70 9.41 9.11 -4.63
CA PRO A 70 9.65 8.63 -3.27
C PRO A 70 8.41 8.74 -2.39
N VAL A 71 8.21 7.76 -1.53
CA VAL A 71 7.09 7.73 -0.62
C VAL A 71 7.65 7.53 0.78
N ASP A 72 7.15 8.28 1.73
CA ASP A 72 7.60 8.16 3.10
C ASP A 72 7.00 6.91 3.72
N LEU A 73 7.83 5.95 3.98
CA LEU A 73 7.42 4.69 4.58
C LEU A 73 7.75 4.58 6.05
N SER A 74 8.14 5.66 6.67
CA SER A 74 8.50 5.62 8.09
C SER A 74 7.27 5.24 8.90
N VAL A 75 7.51 4.42 9.91
CA VAL A 75 6.44 3.91 10.73
C VAL A 75 6.46 4.62 12.01
N ASP A 76 6.06 5.48 12.27
CA ASP A 76 6.24 6.16 13.40
C ASP A 76 5.62 5.66 14.46
N ASP A 77 5.57 5.48 14.51
CA ASP A 77 5.03 5.15 15.09
C ASP A 77 4.75 5.36 15.99
N ASP A 78 4.72 5.66 16.07
CA ASP A 78 4.48 5.86 16.65
C ASP A 78 3.82 5.69 17.12
N ASP A 79 3.74 5.66 17.22
CA ASP A 79 3.27 5.48 17.55
C ASP A 79 3.02 5.02 18.22
N GLY A 80 3.31 5.10 18.36
CA GLY A 80 3.33 4.67 18.99
C GLY A 80 3.04 4.34 19.66
N ASP A 81 3.29 4.41 19.83
CA ASP A 81 3.06 4.19 20.45
C ASP A 81 2.79 4.04 21.18
N GLU A 82 2.95 4.18 21.28
CA GLU A 82 2.70 4.12 21.93
C GLU A 82 2.28 3.80 22.55
N ASP A 83 2.41 3.67 22.72
CA ASP A 83 2.01 3.37 23.34
C ASP A 83 1.82 3.05 23.94
N ASP A 84 2.11 2.93 24.21
CA ASP A 84 1.90 2.60 24.78
C ASP A 84 1.63 2.33 25.35
N GLY A 85 1.70 2.32 25.49
CA GLY A 85 1.53 1.97 26.18
C GLY A 85 1.21 1.50 26.48
N ASP A 86 1.37 1.28 26.70
CA ASP A 86 1.00 0.82 26.99
C ASP A 86 0.71 0.26 27.17
N ASP A 87 0.87 0.02 27.39
CA ASP A 87 0.54 -0.53 27.54
C ASP A 87 0.24 -0.97 27.72
N ASP A 88 0.34 -1.19 28.08
CA ASP A 88 0.02 -1.57 28.26
C ASP A 88 -0.23 -1.67 28.38
#